data_9caa637c817e4471a21428c023ea86b0
#
_entry.id   9caa637c817e4471a21428c023ea86b0
#
_cell.length_a   1.000
_cell.length_b   1.000
_cell.length_c   1.000
_cell.angle_alpha   90.00
_cell.angle_beta   90.00
_cell.angle_gamma   90.00
#
_symmetry.space_group_name_H-M   'P 1'
#
loop_
_entity.id
_entity.type
_entity.pdbx_description
1 polymer ?
#
loop_
_entity_poly.entity_id
_entity_poly.type
_entity_poly.pdbx_seq_one_letter_code
_entity_poly.pdbx_strand_id
1 'polypeptide(L)'
;MSKHETYTNKKIDNANIFNVNDAVKYIDKTKKCVFISGVTGQDGSHMVDFLLEKTDFIIFGGVRRLSVYNHKNLSHIKEKNRFFLINFDLTDSHAISKIVEKLQPDYFINFAAQSFVASSWDFARQTWQTNSTAILDILEAIVLFKPSCRLYQAGSSEEFGNVSYIPQDENHPMKPRSPYGASKVASRQLIKVYRDSYNLYAIQGWLFNHEGTRRGEEFVTRKITKNVVRIFNELQEKNYKIKPLELGNIYAKRDWSDAEDFIEGVWKMLNQDTVKANYNGIPDEYVFSSNETHTIKEFVELAFECVNIVGYWENTDDPKDEKYYYKPENSDVPIILVEINPNFYRPAEVELLYGNSNKARTELDWTPKVSFNALVKKMINHDLNDI
;
A
#
# COMPACT_ATOMS: atom_id res chain seq x y z
N MET A 1 34.37 -13.41 -28.97
CA MET A 1 34.75 -12.58 -27.82
C MET A 1 33.54 -11.69 -27.48
N SER A 2 32.72 -12.09 -26.51
CA SER A 2 31.55 -11.36 -26.05
C SER A 2 32.00 -10.29 -25.06
N LYS A 3 31.70 -9.03 -25.38
CA LYS A 3 31.91 -7.93 -24.46
C LYS A 3 30.83 -8.02 -23.37
N HIS A 4 31.16 -8.62 -22.24
CA HIS A 4 30.47 -8.36 -21.00
C HIS A 4 30.89 -6.96 -20.51
N GLU A 5 30.07 -5.95 -20.78
CA GLU A 5 30.22 -4.66 -20.11
C GLU A 5 29.85 -4.83 -18.64
N THR A 6 30.84 -4.69 -17.79
CA THR A 6 30.73 -4.57 -16.35
C THR A 6 30.00 -3.26 -16.02
N TYR A 7 28.72 -3.34 -15.68
CA TYR A 7 27.94 -2.20 -15.22
C TYR A 7 28.38 -1.82 -13.79
N THR A 8 29.15 -0.75 -13.69
CA THR A 8 29.57 -0.14 -12.42
C THR A 8 28.42 0.59 -11.74
N ASN A 9 28.42 0.57 -10.40
CA ASN A 9 27.51 1.19 -9.43
C ASN A 9 26.99 2.60 -9.78
N LYS A 10 25.95 2.74 -10.62
CA LYS A 10 25.20 3.98 -10.77
C LYS A 10 23.88 3.89 -10.01
N LYS A 11 23.46 4.98 -9.34
CA LYS A 11 22.11 5.14 -8.76
C LYS A 11 21.08 4.86 -9.85
N ILE A 12 19.90 4.34 -9.45
CA ILE A 12 18.76 4.21 -10.36
C ILE A 12 18.38 5.64 -10.79
N ASP A 13 18.73 5.99 -12.02
CA ASP A 13 18.43 7.27 -12.66
C ASP A 13 17.54 7.03 -13.90
N ASN A 14 17.11 8.11 -14.54
CA ASN A 14 16.24 8.06 -15.72
C ASN A 14 16.83 7.26 -16.89
N ALA A 15 18.14 7.05 -16.92
CA ALA A 15 18.82 6.30 -17.98
C ALA A 15 18.60 4.78 -17.90
N ASN A 16 18.01 4.28 -16.80
CA ASN A 16 17.77 2.85 -16.57
C ASN A 16 16.30 2.43 -16.76
N ILE A 17 15.44 3.31 -17.29
CA ILE A 17 14.04 2.99 -17.59
C ILE A 17 13.93 2.60 -19.07
N PHE A 18 13.52 1.36 -19.32
CA PHE A 18 13.42 0.78 -20.65
C PHE A 18 12.01 0.96 -21.25
N ASN A 19 11.91 0.97 -22.55
CA ASN A 19 10.67 0.56 -23.20
C ASN A 19 10.58 -0.97 -23.17
N VAL A 20 9.38 -1.52 -23.31
CA VAL A 20 9.17 -2.96 -23.18
C VAL A 20 9.95 -3.76 -24.25
N ASN A 21 10.11 -3.25 -25.48
CA ASN A 21 10.82 -3.96 -26.53
C ASN A 21 12.32 -4.12 -26.22
N ASP A 22 12.92 -3.13 -25.55
CA ASP A 22 14.32 -3.19 -25.12
C ASP A 22 14.49 -4.06 -23.87
N ALA A 23 13.46 -4.17 -23.05
CA ALA A 23 13.47 -4.95 -21.81
C ALA A 23 13.44 -6.47 -22.08
N VAL A 24 12.85 -6.92 -23.18
CA VAL A 24 12.74 -8.34 -23.57
C VAL A 24 14.11 -9.06 -23.58
N LYS A 25 15.19 -8.37 -23.91
CA LYS A 25 16.55 -8.94 -23.92
C LYS A 25 17.05 -9.42 -22.55
N TYR A 26 16.41 -8.96 -21.46
CA TYR A 26 16.76 -9.35 -20.09
C TYR A 26 15.94 -10.54 -19.57
N ILE A 27 15.01 -11.07 -20.37
CA ILE A 27 14.24 -12.26 -20.01
C ILE A 27 15.17 -13.47 -20.06
N ASP A 28 15.31 -14.12 -18.91
CA ASP A 28 15.96 -15.42 -18.80
C ASP A 28 14.86 -16.50 -18.77
N LYS A 29 14.76 -17.28 -19.84
CA LYS A 29 13.74 -18.33 -19.98
C LYS A 29 13.88 -19.48 -18.97
N THR A 30 14.99 -19.56 -18.24
CA THR A 30 15.20 -20.55 -17.18
C THR A 30 14.62 -20.08 -15.84
N LYS A 31 14.25 -18.79 -15.74
CA LYS A 31 13.72 -18.16 -14.55
C LYS A 31 12.31 -17.65 -14.77
N LYS A 32 11.54 -17.58 -13.69
CA LYS A 32 10.22 -16.93 -13.74
C LYS A 32 10.35 -15.43 -13.94
N CYS A 33 9.38 -14.89 -14.67
CA CYS A 33 9.27 -13.46 -14.95
C CYS A 33 8.13 -12.85 -14.12
N VAL A 34 8.39 -11.76 -13.41
CA VAL A 34 7.42 -11.02 -12.62
C VAL A 34 7.29 -9.60 -13.13
N PHE A 35 6.09 -9.14 -13.38
CA PHE A 35 5.81 -7.72 -13.63
C PHE A 35 5.08 -7.12 -12.43
N ILE A 36 5.57 -5.99 -11.91
CA ILE A 36 4.99 -5.25 -10.79
C ILE A 36 4.61 -3.85 -11.24
N SER A 37 3.33 -3.50 -11.22
CA SER A 37 2.89 -2.11 -11.38
C SER A 37 2.87 -1.39 -10.04
N GLY A 38 3.02 -0.05 -10.04
CA GLY A 38 3.10 0.71 -8.79
C GLY A 38 4.37 0.45 -7.97
N VAL A 39 5.43 0.04 -8.63
CA VAL A 39 6.70 -0.41 -8.03
C VAL A 39 7.39 0.64 -7.17
N THR A 40 7.14 1.93 -7.40
CA THR A 40 7.70 3.05 -6.61
C THR A 40 6.90 3.38 -5.34
N GLY A 41 5.70 2.80 -5.20
CA GLY A 41 4.87 2.92 -4.00
C GLY A 41 5.38 2.06 -2.86
N GLN A 42 4.70 2.14 -1.70
CA GLN A 42 5.03 1.34 -0.53
C GLN A 42 5.07 -0.16 -0.86
N ASP A 43 3.93 -0.71 -1.27
CA ASP A 43 3.76 -2.15 -1.43
C ASP A 43 4.59 -2.71 -2.59
N GLY A 44 4.60 -2.00 -3.73
CA GLY A 44 5.39 -2.41 -4.89
C GLY A 44 6.88 -2.47 -4.59
N SER A 45 7.42 -1.50 -3.85
CA SER A 45 8.84 -1.47 -3.50
C SER A 45 9.21 -2.54 -2.45
N HIS A 46 8.34 -2.83 -1.47
CA HIS A 46 8.54 -3.95 -0.55
C HIS A 46 8.43 -5.30 -1.25
N MET A 47 7.53 -5.44 -2.25
CA MET A 47 7.45 -6.66 -3.05
C MET A 47 8.73 -6.91 -3.87
N VAL A 48 9.35 -5.84 -4.41
CA VAL A 48 10.65 -5.98 -5.09
C VAL A 48 11.71 -6.51 -4.13
N ASP A 49 11.83 -5.91 -2.93
CA ASP A 49 12.79 -6.37 -1.93
C ASP A 49 12.55 -7.83 -1.54
N PHE A 50 11.28 -8.17 -1.28
CA PHE A 50 10.88 -9.53 -0.94
C PHE A 50 11.28 -10.54 -2.03
N LEU A 51 10.99 -10.24 -3.29
CA LEU A 51 11.30 -11.14 -4.40
C LEU A 51 12.80 -11.24 -4.68
N LEU A 52 13.55 -10.14 -4.55
CA LEU A 52 15.01 -10.16 -4.69
C LEU A 52 15.68 -11.02 -3.61
N GLU A 53 15.13 -11.02 -2.39
CA GLU A 53 15.64 -11.82 -1.28
C GLU A 53 15.23 -13.29 -1.37
N LYS A 54 13.96 -13.56 -1.68
CA LYS A 54 13.36 -14.91 -1.54
C LYS A 54 13.35 -15.73 -2.82
N THR A 55 13.65 -15.14 -3.98
CA THR A 55 13.58 -15.81 -5.28
C THR A 55 14.79 -15.47 -6.14
N ASP A 56 14.91 -16.21 -7.26
CA ASP A 56 15.89 -15.90 -8.32
C ASP A 56 15.23 -15.27 -9.57
N PHE A 57 13.98 -14.81 -9.47
CA PHE A 57 13.15 -14.33 -10.58
C PHE A 57 13.70 -13.09 -11.25
N ILE A 58 13.31 -12.88 -12.50
CA ILE A 58 13.52 -11.62 -13.22
C ILE A 58 12.31 -10.72 -12.94
N ILE A 59 12.57 -9.53 -12.44
CA ILE A 59 11.54 -8.60 -11.98
C ILE A 59 11.53 -7.36 -12.88
N PHE A 60 10.37 -7.05 -13.43
CA PHE A 60 10.12 -5.83 -14.19
C PHE A 60 9.18 -4.93 -13.42
N GLY A 61 9.60 -3.71 -13.13
CA GLY A 61 8.81 -2.71 -12.40
C GLY A 61 8.24 -1.66 -13.35
N GLY A 62 6.91 -1.51 -13.37
CA GLY A 62 6.23 -0.51 -14.17
C GLY A 62 6.26 0.87 -13.51
N VAL A 63 6.80 1.88 -14.20
CA VAL A 63 6.85 3.28 -13.74
C VAL A 63 6.26 4.21 -14.79
N ARG A 64 5.44 5.17 -14.34
CA ARG A 64 4.93 6.23 -15.23
C ARG A 64 6.05 7.18 -15.58
N ARG A 65 6.00 7.72 -16.79
CA ARG A 65 6.87 8.82 -17.18
C ARG A 65 6.47 10.08 -16.43
N LEU A 66 7.39 10.59 -15.61
CA LEU A 66 7.24 11.83 -14.87
C LEU A 66 8.36 12.80 -15.26
N SER A 67 8.10 14.12 -15.17
CA SER A 67 9.13 15.14 -15.39
C SER A 67 10.24 15.08 -14.33
N VAL A 68 9.87 14.72 -13.10
CA VAL A 68 10.78 14.48 -11.98
C VAL A 68 10.42 13.11 -11.42
N TYR A 69 11.34 12.16 -11.50
CA TYR A 69 11.12 10.82 -10.98
C TYR A 69 11.31 10.77 -9.47
N ASN A 70 10.39 10.09 -8.79
CA ASN A 70 10.53 9.75 -7.38
C ASN A 70 10.80 8.24 -7.24
N HIS A 71 12.08 7.89 -7.09
CA HIS A 71 12.52 6.51 -6.89
C HIS A 71 13.06 6.30 -5.46
N LYS A 72 12.69 7.16 -4.49
CA LYS A 72 13.20 7.10 -3.11
C LYS A 72 13.09 5.69 -2.54
N ASN A 73 11.94 5.05 -2.71
CA ASN A 73 11.66 3.70 -2.19
C ASN A 73 12.44 2.57 -2.88
N LEU A 74 13.13 2.85 -4.00
CA LEU A 74 13.93 1.89 -4.77
C LEU A 74 15.43 2.21 -4.73
N SER A 75 15.83 3.33 -4.12
CA SER A 75 17.19 3.88 -4.19
C SER A 75 18.25 2.97 -3.53
N HIS A 76 17.84 2.13 -2.60
CA HIS A 76 18.70 1.18 -1.89
C HIS A 76 19.00 -0.09 -2.71
N ILE A 77 18.24 -0.37 -3.77
CA ILE A 77 18.40 -1.59 -4.58
C ILE A 77 19.69 -1.51 -5.41
N LYS A 78 20.63 -2.39 -5.09
CA LYS A 78 21.94 -2.48 -5.75
C LYS A 78 21.98 -3.53 -6.87
N GLU A 79 21.11 -4.54 -6.80
CA GLU A 79 21.03 -5.62 -7.79
C GLU A 79 20.39 -5.13 -9.09
N LYS A 80 21.21 -5.05 -10.15
CA LYS A 80 20.80 -4.53 -11.47
C LYS A 80 20.69 -5.59 -12.56
N ASN A 81 20.91 -6.84 -12.21
CA ASN A 81 20.89 -7.97 -13.15
C ASN A 81 19.57 -8.74 -13.17
N ARG A 82 18.69 -8.47 -12.20
CA ARG A 82 17.38 -9.14 -12.05
C ARG A 82 16.22 -8.18 -11.86
N PHE A 83 16.46 -6.88 -11.68
CA PHE A 83 15.43 -5.86 -11.52
C PHE A 83 15.59 -4.74 -12.54
N PHE A 84 14.53 -4.53 -13.34
CA PHE A 84 14.49 -3.57 -14.45
C PHE A 84 13.25 -2.71 -14.39
N LEU A 85 13.40 -1.39 -14.60
CA LEU A 85 12.28 -0.46 -14.70
C LEU A 85 11.81 -0.32 -16.13
N ILE A 86 10.50 -0.31 -16.35
CA ILE A 86 9.86 -0.17 -17.67
C ILE A 86 8.88 1.00 -17.63
N ASN A 87 8.87 1.82 -18.70
CA ASN A 87 7.80 2.80 -18.89
C ASN A 87 6.46 2.10 -19.02
N PHE A 88 5.55 2.42 -18.10
CA PHE A 88 4.24 1.80 -18.02
C PHE A 88 3.22 2.78 -17.40
N ASP A 89 2.09 2.96 -18.06
CA ASP A 89 0.94 3.67 -17.51
C ASP A 89 -0.25 2.72 -17.45
N LEU A 90 -0.83 2.57 -16.26
CA LEU A 90 -1.98 1.69 -16.03
C LEU A 90 -3.25 2.15 -16.77
N THR A 91 -3.32 3.41 -17.20
CA THR A 91 -4.44 3.95 -17.98
C THR A 91 -4.27 3.80 -19.49
N ASP A 92 -3.16 3.22 -19.94
CA ASP A 92 -2.89 2.92 -21.34
C ASP A 92 -3.06 1.42 -21.62
N SER A 93 -4.21 1.02 -22.18
CA SER A 93 -4.54 -0.37 -22.51
C SER A 93 -3.53 -0.99 -23.50
N HIS A 94 -2.96 -0.17 -24.40
CA HIS A 94 -1.93 -0.64 -25.31
C HIS A 94 -0.61 -0.98 -24.59
N ALA A 95 -0.19 -0.17 -23.61
CA ALA A 95 0.95 -0.46 -22.77
C ALA A 95 0.73 -1.75 -21.97
N ILE A 96 -0.46 -1.96 -21.40
CA ILE A 96 -0.84 -3.19 -20.69
C ILE A 96 -0.70 -4.40 -21.60
N SER A 97 -1.34 -4.37 -22.78
CA SER A 97 -1.30 -5.47 -23.76
C SER A 97 0.14 -5.80 -24.16
N LYS A 98 0.95 -4.79 -24.45
CA LYS A 98 2.36 -4.98 -24.81
C LYS A 98 3.18 -5.62 -23.70
N ILE A 99 2.98 -5.23 -22.45
CA ILE A 99 3.70 -5.82 -21.30
C ILE A 99 3.39 -7.32 -21.25
N VAL A 100 2.12 -7.70 -21.28
CA VAL A 100 1.74 -9.13 -21.19
C VAL A 100 2.22 -9.89 -22.43
N GLU A 101 2.04 -9.36 -23.64
CA GLU A 101 2.47 -9.97 -24.89
C GLU A 101 3.99 -10.20 -24.94
N LYS A 102 4.78 -9.19 -24.59
CA LYS A 102 6.24 -9.22 -24.80
C LYS A 102 7.00 -9.87 -23.66
N LEU A 103 6.61 -9.61 -22.40
CA LEU A 103 7.29 -10.17 -21.23
C LEU A 103 6.80 -11.57 -20.88
N GLN A 104 5.56 -11.94 -21.27
CA GLN A 104 4.96 -13.23 -20.93
C GLN A 104 5.08 -13.56 -19.42
N PRO A 105 4.70 -12.63 -18.50
CA PRO A 105 5.01 -12.75 -17.09
C PRO A 105 4.33 -13.98 -16.47
N ASP A 106 5.04 -14.68 -15.59
CA ASP A 106 4.46 -15.73 -14.77
C ASP A 106 3.59 -15.14 -13.63
N TYR A 107 3.93 -13.93 -13.22
CA TYR A 107 3.18 -13.16 -12.22
C TYR A 107 2.99 -11.71 -12.69
N PHE A 108 1.76 -11.24 -12.66
CA PHE A 108 1.41 -9.84 -12.80
C PHE A 108 0.88 -9.32 -11.46
N ILE A 109 1.66 -8.49 -10.77
CA ILE A 109 1.33 -7.98 -9.44
C ILE A 109 0.95 -6.51 -9.58
N ASN A 110 -0.36 -6.19 -9.44
CA ASN A 110 -0.85 -4.84 -9.61
C ASN A 110 -1.09 -4.14 -8.26
N PHE A 111 -0.11 -3.30 -7.85
CA PHE A 111 -0.23 -2.36 -6.74
C PHE A 111 -0.56 -0.93 -7.21
N ALA A 112 -0.45 -0.64 -8.52
CA ALA A 112 -0.79 0.67 -9.03
C ALA A 112 -2.28 0.96 -8.87
N ALA A 113 -2.59 2.09 -8.27
CA ALA A 113 -3.94 2.55 -8.04
C ALA A 113 -3.97 4.08 -7.83
N GLN A 114 -5.15 4.69 -8.00
CA GLN A 114 -5.48 5.91 -7.29
C GLN A 114 -5.93 5.46 -5.89
N SER A 115 -5.08 5.61 -4.86
CA SER A 115 -5.26 4.99 -3.55
C SER A 115 -5.71 5.94 -2.44
N PHE A 116 -5.65 7.26 -2.67
CA PHE A 116 -6.07 8.24 -1.69
C PHE A 116 -7.59 8.45 -1.73
N VAL A 117 -8.29 7.90 -0.74
CA VAL A 117 -9.76 7.84 -0.68
C VAL A 117 -10.39 9.23 -0.80
N ALA A 118 -9.85 10.24 -0.09
CA ALA A 118 -10.43 11.58 -0.08
C ALA A 118 -10.44 12.20 -1.49
N SER A 119 -9.36 12.10 -2.25
CA SER A 119 -9.29 12.65 -3.60
C SER A 119 -10.18 11.92 -4.62
N SER A 120 -10.68 10.73 -4.29
CA SER A 120 -11.59 10.00 -5.19
C SER A 120 -12.92 10.72 -5.43
N TRP A 121 -13.30 11.66 -4.57
CA TRP A 121 -14.50 12.49 -4.76
C TRP A 121 -14.27 13.57 -5.83
N ASP A 122 -13.09 14.18 -5.85
CA ASP A 122 -12.74 15.21 -6.85
C ASP A 122 -12.37 14.57 -8.19
N PHE A 123 -11.78 13.37 -8.18
CA PHE A 123 -11.26 12.67 -9.35
C PHE A 123 -11.93 11.30 -9.56
N ALA A 124 -13.26 11.23 -9.38
CA ALA A 124 -14.01 9.97 -9.43
C ALA A 124 -13.83 9.21 -10.75
N ARG A 125 -13.84 9.90 -11.89
CA ARG A 125 -13.63 9.30 -13.21
C ARG A 125 -12.21 8.72 -13.36
N GLN A 126 -11.18 9.45 -12.95
CA GLN A 126 -9.80 8.97 -12.99
C GLN A 126 -9.62 7.76 -12.04
N THR A 127 -10.22 7.83 -10.84
CA THR A 127 -10.21 6.72 -9.89
C THR A 127 -10.83 5.47 -10.52
N TRP A 128 -11.97 5.60 -11.18
CA TRP A 128 -12.63 4.49 -11.86
C TRP A 128 -11.78 3.92 -12.98
N GLN A 129 -11.24 4.78 -13.86
CA GLN A 129 -10.38 4.34 -14.96
C GLN A 129 -9.15 3.58 -14.48
N THR A 130 -8.49 4.09 -13.44
CA THR A 130 -7.27 3.49 -12.90
C THR A 130 -7.55 2.19 -12.14
N ASN A 131 -8.60 2.16 -11.32
CA ASN A 131 -8.82 1.06 -10.38
C ASN A 131 -9.74 -0.04 -10.91
N SER A 132 -10.56 0.24 -11.95
CA SER A 132 -11.52 -0.73 -12.50
C SER A 132 -11.28 -1.01 -13.97
N THR A 133 -11.31 0.01 -14.84
CA THR A 133 -11.16 -0.20 -16.29
C THR A 133 -9.81 -0.84 -16.62
N ALA A 134 -8.73 -0.36 -16.01
CA ALA A 134 -7.40 -0.94 -16.21
C ALA A 134 -7.32 -2.42 -15.81
N ILE A 135 -8.12 -2.86 -14.83
CA ILE A 135 -8.13 -4.27 -14.43
C ILE A 135 -8.80 -5.13 -15.51
N LEU A 136 -9.83 -4.63 -16.15
CA LEU A 136 -10.41 -5.27 -17.33
C LEU A 136 -9.35 -5.44 -18.44
N ASP A 137 -8.61 -4.37 -18.74
CA ASP A 137 -7.54 -4.41 -19.76
C ASP A 137 -6.44 -5.42 -19.43
N ILE A 138 -6.05 -5.54 -18.13
CA ILE A 138 -5.08 -6.55 -17.67
C ILE A 138 -5.65 -7.97 -17.86
N LEU A 139 -6.89 -8.21 -17.48
CA LEU A 139 -7.53 -9.50 -17.60
C LEU A 139 -7.65 -9.94 -19.06
N GLU A 140 -8.10 -9.05 -19.95
CA GLU A 140 -8.16 -9.28 -21.39
C GLU A 140 -6.78 -9.61 -21.97
N ALA A 141 -5.75 -8.86 -21.60
CA ALA A 141 -4.38 -9.12 -22.05
C ALA A 141 -3.86 -10.49 -21.55
N ILE A 142 -4.17 -10.87 -20.31
CA ILE A 142 -3.78 -12.18 -19.77
C ILE A 142 -4.50 -13.31 -20.51
N VAL A 143 -5.82 -13.19 -20.71
CA VAL A 143 -6.57 -14.19 -21.49
C VAL A 143 -5.99 -14.38 -22.87
N LEU A 144 -5.65 -13.28 -23.53
CA LEU A 144 -5.17 -13.30 -24.93
C LEU A 144 -3.73 -13.82 -25.06
N PHE A 145 -2.82 -13.40 -24.19
CA PHE A 145 -1.39 -13.60 -24.40
C PHE A 145 -0.73 -14.57 -23.40
N LYS A 146 -1.21 -14.65 -22.15
CA LYS A 146 -0.58 -15.49 -21.11
C LYS A 146 -1.61 -16.03 -20.10
N PRO A 147 -2.53 -16.93 -20.48
CA PRO A 147 -3.55 -17.45 -19.58
C PRO A 147 -3.00 -18.14 -18.31
N SER A 148 -1.75 -18.58 -18.33
CA SER A 148 -1.06 -19.19 -17.18
C SER A 148 -0.47 -18.15 -16.21
N CYS A 149 -0.57 -16.83 -16.50
CA CYS A 149 -0.11 -15.77 -15.60
C CYS A 149 -0.94 -15.74 -14.33
N ARG A 150 -0.26 -15.67 -13.17
CA ARG A 150 -0.94 -15.43 -11.88
C ARG A 150 -1.10 -13.94 -11.67
N LEU A 151 -2.33 -13.47 -11.62
CA LEU A 151 -2.68 -12.07 -11.39
C LEU A 151 -3.00 -11.83 -9.91
N TYR A 152 -2.31 -10.88 -9.30
CA TYR A 152 -2.71 -10.25 -8.06
C TYR A 152 -3.17 -8.81 -8.30
N GLN A 153 -4.33 -8.47 -7.77
CA GLN A 153 -4.85 -7.11 -7.70
C GLN A 153 -4.91 -6.66 -6.24
N ALA A 154 -4.39 -5.49 -5.93
CA ALA A 154 -4.54 -4.92 -4.60
C ALA A 154 -6.00 -4.51 -4.36
N GLY A 155 -6.65 -5.17 -3.40
CA GLY A 155 -7.96 -4.81 -2.88
C GLY A 155 -7.86 -3.90 -1.66
N SER A 156 -8.98 -3.68 -0.97
CA SER A 156 -9.05 -2.76 0.16
C SER A 156 -10.19 -3.08 1.11
N SER A 157 -10.01 -2.85 2.40
CA SER A 157 -11.09 -2.87 3.40
C SER A 157 -12.18 -1.83 3.14
N GLU A 158 -11.91 -0.78 2.35
CA GLU A 158 -12.91 0.22 1.92
C GLU A 158 -14.02 -0.38 1.02
N GLU A 159 -13.83 -1.61 0.51
CA GLU A 159 -14.86 -2.37 -0.20
C GLU A 159 -16.04 -2.74 0.71
N PHE A 160 -15.78 -2.97 2.00
CA PHE A 160 -16.81 -3.27 3.00
C PHE A 160 -17.71 -2.04 3.27
N GLY A 161 -17.12 -0.86 3.35
CA GLY A 161 -17.80 0.43 3.44
C GLY A 161 -18.74 0.52 4.63
N ASN A 162 -20.08 0.45 4.38
CA ASN A 162 -21.09 0.49 5.43
C ASN A 162 -21.19 -0.88 6.11
N VAL A 163 -20.52 -1.02 7.25
CA VAL A 163 -20.29 -2.28 7.96
C VAL A 163 -21.62 -2.90 8.45
N SER A 164 -21.86 -4.16 8.11
CA SER A 164 -23.06 -4.91 8.51
C SER A 164 -22.87 -5.69 9.82
N TYR A 165 -21.64 -6.15 10.07
CA TYR A 165 -21.21 -6.83 11.31
C TYR A 165 -19.69 -6.68 11.48
N ILE A 166 -19.21 -6.98 12.65
CA ILE A 166 -17.79 -6.91 13.04
C ILE A 166 -17.36 -8.21 13.73
N PRO A 167 -16.09 -8.62 13.52
CA PRO A 167 -15.13 -8.12 12.55
C PRO A 167 -15.51 -8.50 11.10
N GLN A 168 -15.00 -7.75 10.09
CA GLN A 168 -15.24 -8.02 8.69
C GLN A 168 -14.39 -9.22 8.24
N ASP A 169 -15.03 -10.20 7.64
CA ASP A 169 -14.41 -11.38 7.02
C ASP A 169 -14.74 -11.48 5.52
N GLU A 170 -14.32 -12.56 4.87
CA GLU A 170 -14.51 -12.79 3.44
C GLU A 170 -15.99 -12.93 3.02
N ASN A 171 -16.90 -13.17 3.96
CA ASN A 171 -18.36 -13.28 3.72
C ASN A 171 -19.09 -11.95 3.93
N HIS A 172 -18.40 -10.93 4.43
CA HIS A 172 -19.02 -9.65 4.72
C HIS A 172 -19.53 -8.97 3.44
N PRO A 173 -20.78 -8.44 3.43
CA PRO A 173 -21.31 -7.72 2.28
C PRO A 173 -20.48 -6.49 1.92
N MET A 174 -20.22 -6.28 0.65
CA MET A 174 -19.54 -5.09 0.12
C MET A 174 -20.55 -3.96 -0.07
N LYS A 175 -20.40 -2.88 0.68
CA LYS A 175 -21.25 -1.67 0.68
C LYS A 175 -20.41 -0.40 0.67
N PRO A 176 -19.60 -0.18 -0.40
CA PRO A 176 -18.62 0.92 -0.45
C PRO A 176 -19.29 2.28 -0.24
N ARG A 177 -18.55 3.20 0.40
CA ARG A 177 -19.02 4.55 0.72
C ARG A 177 -18.24 5.65 0.01
N SER A 178 -17.38 5.28 -0.94
CA SER A 178 -16.57 6.23 -1.71
C SER A 178 -16.43 5.77 -3.16
N PRO A 179 -16.15 6.67 -4.12
CA PRO A 179 -15.80 6.28 -5.49
C PRO A 179 -14.60 5.31 -5.53
N TYR A 180 -13.64 5.48 -4.63
CA TYR A 180 -12.52 4.56 -4.46
C TYR A 180 -12.99 3.15 -4.07
N GLY A 181 -13.77 3.02 -2.99
CA GLY A 181 -14.30 1.72 -2.55
C GLY A 181 -15.15 1.06 -3.65
N ALA A 182 -16.01 1.82 -4.32
CA ALA A 182 -16.82 1.32 -5.43
C ALA A 182 -15.97 0.80 -6.59
N SER A 183 -14.87 1.49 -6.92
CA SER A 183 -13.95 1.05 -7.98
C SER A 183 -13.21 -0.26 -7.62
N LYS A 184 -12.88 -0.46 -6.34
CA LYS A 184 -12.27 -1.70 -5.85
C LYS A 184 -13.25 -2.88 -5.85
N VAL A 185 -14.52 -2.64 -5.49
CA VAL A 185 -15.58 -3.66 -5.63
C VAL A 185 -15.77 -4.06 -7.08
N ALA A 186 -15.82 -3.10 -8.01
CA ALA A 186 -15.96 -3.39 -9.43
C ALA A 186 -14.80 -4.25 -9.95
N SER A 187 -13.55 -3.94 -9.59
CA SER A 187 -12.38 -4.74 -9.99
C SER A 187 -12.46 -6.17 -9.45
N ARG A 188 -12.89 -6.36 -8.20
CA ARG A 188 -13.11 -7.69 -7.61
C ARG A 188 -14.12 -8.51 -8.39
N GLN A 189 -15.25 -7.91 -8.78
CA GLN A 189 -16.28 -8.62 -9.55
C GLN A 189 -15.75 -9.02 -10.93
N LEU A 190 -14.99 -8.15 -11.60
CA LEU A 190 -14.33 -8.49 -12.87
C LEU A 190 -13.37 -9.67 -12.71
N ILE A 191 -12.50 -9.64 -11.70
CA ILE A 191 -11.57 -10.72 -11.41
C ILE A 191 -12.31 -12.05 -11.19
N LYS A 192 -13.38 -12.03 -10.39
CA LYS A 192 -14.19 -13.22 -10.15
C LYS A 192 -14.79 -13.79 -11.43
N VAL A 193 -15.42 -12.93 -12.25
CA VAL A 193 -16.03 -13.33 -13.53
C VAL A 193 -14.99 -13.96 -14.46
N TYR A 194 -13.82 -13.32 -14.61
CA TYR A 194 -12.75 -13.82 -15.49
C TYR A 194 -12.10 -15.09 -14.95
N ARG A 195 -11.88 -15.19 -13.65
CA ARG A 195 -11.39 -16.39 -12.98
C ARG A 195 -12.32 -17.58 -13.27
N ASP A 196 -13.61 -17.39 -13.05
CA ASP A 196 -14.60 -18.45 -13.18
C ASP A 196 -14.86 -18.82 -14.66
N SER A 197 -14.80 -17.84 -15.60
CA SER A 197 -15.10 -18.06 -17.03
C SER A 197 -13.90 -18.60 -17.82
N TYR A 198 -12.68 -18.16 -17.49
CA TYR A 198 -11.46 -18.50 -18.24
C TYR A 198 -10.48 -19.36 -17.45
N ASN A 199 -10.86 -19.81 -16.26
CA ASN A 199 -10.01 -20.62 -15.37
C ASN A 199 -8.65 -19.93 -15.09
N LEU A 200 -8.67 -18.60 -14.88
CA LEU A 200 -7.47 -17.82 -14.58
C LEU A 200 -7.09 -17.94 -13.12
N TYR A 201 -5.80 -17.92 -12.85
CA TYR A 201 -5.32 -17.66 -11.50
C TYR A 201 -5.30 -16.13 -11.27
N ALA A 202 -6.45 -15.56 -10.90
CA ALA A 202 -6.62 -14.13 -10.66
C ALA A 202 -7.29 -13.90 -9.29
N ILE A 203 -6.69 -13.07 -8.44
CA ILE A 203 -7.08 -12.86 -7.05
C ILE A 203 -7.01 -11.39 -6.65
N GLN A 204 -7.88 -11.01 -5.69
CA GLN A 204 -7.88 -9.70 -5.05
C GLN A 204 -8.10 -9.86 -3.55
N GLY A 205 -7.05 -9.69 -2.73
CA GLY A 205 -7.18 -9.73 -1.27
C GLY A 205 -7.93 -8.52 -0.71
N TRP A 206 -8.54 -8.64 0.48
CA TRP A 206 -9.00 -7.48 1.27
C TRP A 206 -7.89 -7.06 2.21
N LEU A 207 -7.14 -6.03 1.83
CA LEU A 207 -6.08 -5.49 2.65
C LEU A 207 -6.64 -4.38 3.54
N PHE A 208 -6.50 -4.56 4.85
CA PHE A 208 -6.74 -3.52 5.84
C PHE A 208 -5.60 -2.50 5.81
N ASN A 209 -5.68 -1.47 6.65
CA ASN A 209 -4.67 -0.43 6.64
C ASN A 209 -3.29 -1.01 6.99
N HIS A 210 -2.34 -0.87 6.08
CA HIS A 210 -0.98 -1.33 6.27
C HIS A 210 -0.01 -0.19 6.00
N GLU A 211 0.84 0.02 6.96
CA GLU A 211 1.65 1.21 7.09
C GLU A 211 3.13 0.85 7.17
N GLY A 212 3.99 1.83 7.01
CA GLY A 212 5.41 1.60 7.14
C GLY A 212 6.23 2.83 6.76
N THR A 213 7.54 2.64 6.72
CA THR A 213 8.50 3.71 6.44
C THR A 213 8.40 4.29 5.02
N ARG A 214 7.72 3.57 4.11
CA ARG A 214 7.53 3.95 2.70
C ARG A 214 6.11 4.45 2.39
N ARG A 215 5.29 4.65 3.42
CA ARG A 215 3.93 5.19 3.25
C ARG A 215 3.97 6.60 2.67
N GLY A 216 3.03 6.96 1.80
CA GLY A 216 2.87 8.32 1.28
C GLY A 216 2.55 9.32 2.40
N GLU A 217 3.10 10.53 2.31
CA GLU A 217 2.99 11.56 3.36
C GLU A 217 1.57 12.13 3.48
N GLU A 218 0.73 11.94 2.46
CA GLU A 218 -0.69 12.31 2.46
C GLU A 218 -1.56 11.41 3.36
N PHE A 219 -1.07 10.22 3.74
CA PHE A 219 -1.78 9.32 4.63
C PHE A 219 -1.58 9.69 6.11
N VAL A 220 -2.66 9.53 6.90
CA VAL A 220 -2.74 10.04 8.27
C VAL A 220 -1.58 9.57 9.15
N THR A 221 -1.20 8.31 9.09
CA THR A 221 -0.11 7.74 9.88
C THR A 221 1.23 8.40 9.56
N ARG A 222 1.55 8.52 8.27
CA ARG A 222 2.79 9.16 7.83
C ARG A 222 2.78 10.67 8.09
N LYS A 223 1.62 11.32 7.92
CA LYS A 223 1.43 12.72 8.30
C LYS A 223 1.73 12.93 9.78
N ILE A 224 1.24 12.04 10.66
CA ILE A 224 1.51 12.11 12.09
C ILE A 224 3.00 11.95 12.36
N THR A 225 3.64 10.86 11.91
CA THR A 225 5.05 10.58 12.24
C THR A 225 6.01 11.68 11.77
N LYS A 226 5.83 12.19 10.56
CA LYS A 226 6.63 13.32 10.03
C LYS A 226 6.44 14.60 10.84
N ASN A 227 5.21 14.94 11.23
CA ASN A 227 4.95 16.13 12.03
C ASN A 227 5.43 15.98 13.47
N VAL A 228 5.32 14.80 14.08
CA VAL A 228 5.87 14.54 15.41
C VAL A 228 7.39 14.76 15.42
N VAL A 229 8.10 14.25 14.42
CA VAL A 229 9.56 14.46 14.31
C VAL A 229 9.89 15.94 14.04
N ARG A 230 9.14 16.64 13.19
CA ARG A 230 9.30 18.08 12.98
C ARG A 230 9.12 18.85 14.29
N ILE A 231 8.02 18.60 15.01
CA ILE A 231 7.71 19.26 16.28
C ILE A 231 8.79 18.95 17.34
N PHE A 232 9.24 17.70 17.42
CA PHE A 232 10.33 17.29 18.31
C PHE A 232 11.59 18.12 18.04
N ASN A 233 12.00 18.27 16.79
CA ASN A 233 13.21 19.06 16.44
C ASN A 233 13.04 20.54 16.76
N GLU A 234 11.87 21.14 16.45
CA GLU A 234 11.58 22.53 16.80
C GLU A 234 11.65 22.78 18.32
N LEU A 235 11.18 21.81 19.14
CA LEU A 235 11.26 21.89 20.59
C LEU A 235 12.72 21.77 21.09
N GLN A 236 13.56 20.94 20.48
CA GLN A 236 14.99 20.84 20.80
C GLN A 236 15.73 22.17 20.54
N GLU A 237 15.35 22.89 19.51
CA GLU A 237 15.88 24.23 19.17
C GLU A 237 15.29 25.33 20.07
N LYS A 238 14.45 24.99 21.06
CA LYS A 238 13.72 25.93 21.93
C LYS A 238 12.83 26.89 21.14
N ASN A 239 12.40 26.48 19.96
CA ASN A 239 11.39 27.20 19.17
C ASN A 239 10.00 26.81 19.67
N TYR A 240 9.37 27.68 20.44
CA TYR A 240 8.02 27.44 20.98
C TYR A 240 6.89 28.00 20.11
N LYS A 241 7.20 28.58 18.96
CA LYS A 241 6.23 29.01 17.93
C LYS A 241 5.98 27.86 16.95
N ILE A 242 5.47 26.75 17.48
CA ILE A 242 5.22 25.51 16.72
C ILE A 242 3.92 25.66 15.94
N LYS A 243 3.95 25.27 14.66
CA LYS A 243 2.72 25.05 13.91
C LYS A 243 2.13 23.70 14.32
N PRO A 244 0.89 23.65 14.90
CA PRO A 244 0.29 22.39 15.28
C PRO A 244 0.11 21.43 14.09
N LEU A 245 0.10 20.13 14.39
CA LEU A 245 -0.39 19.14 13.46
C LEU A 245 -1.91 19.21 13.37
N GLU A 246 -2.44 19.48 12.18
CA GLU A 246 -3.89 19.49 11.94
C GLU A 246 -4.40 18.10 11.54
N LEU A 247 -5.41 17.60 12.24
CA LEU A 247 -6.07 16.31 11.96
C LEU A 247 -7.59 16.49 11.81
N GLY A 248 -8.25 15.51 11.21
CA GLY A 248 -9.72 15.41 11.17
C GLY A 248 -10.25 14.61 12.37
N ASN A 249 -11.12 13.61 12.10
CA ASN A 249 -11.71 12.76 13.13
C ASN A 249 -10.67 11.86 13.80
N ILE A 250 -10.23 12.22 15.01
CA ILE A 250 -9.23 11.46 15.77
C ILE A 250 -9.81 10.21 16.47
N TYR A 251 -11.12 10.04 16.48
CA TYR A 251 -11.82 8.89 17.07
C TYR A 251 -12.11 7.77 16.07
N ALA A 252 -11.87 8.01 14.78
CA ALA A 252 -11.98 6.96 13.78
C ALA A 252 -11.04 5.79 14.11
N LYS A 253 -11.59 4.57 14.08
CA LYS A 253 -10.86 3.35 14.40
C LYS A 253 -10.40 2.65 13.13
N ARG A 254 -9.15 2.21 13.13
CA ARG A 254 -8.54 1.47 12.02
C ARG A 254 -7.76 0.27 12.55
N ASP A 255 -7.77 -0.77 11.77
CA ASP A 255 -6.91 -1.93 11.93
C ASP A 255 -5.61 -1.65 11.15
N TRP A 256 -4.52 -1.40 11.86
CA TRP A 256 -3.22 -1.08 11.27
C TRP A 256 -2.23 -2.22 11.42
N SER A 257 -1.57 -2.56 10.34
CA SER A 257 -0.50 -3.58 10.28
C SER A 257 0.74 -3.02 9.59
N ASP A 258 1.84 -3.77 9.66
CA ASP A 258 3.06 -3.45 8.90
C ASP A 258 2.93 -3.90 7.44
N ALA A 259 3.35 -3.03 6.52
CA ALA A 259 3.26 -3.31 5.09
C ALA A 259 4.10 -4.51 4.64
N GLU A 260 5.25 -4.76 5.27
CA GLU A 260 6.11 -5.91 4.93
C GLU A 260 5.43 -7.24 5.29
N ASP A 261 4.68 -7.28 6.40
CA ASP A 261 3.88 -8.46 6.75
C ASP A 261 2.80 -8.73 5.71
N PHE A 262 2.17 -7.68 5.17
CA PHE A 262 1.15 -7.81 4.12
C PHE A 262 1.74 -8.29 2.80
N ILE A 263 2.95 -7.87 2.45
CA ILE A 263 3.65 -8.35 1.25
C ILE A 263 3.91 -9.87 1.33
N GLU A 264 4.30 -10.38 2.49
CA GLU A 264 4.42 -11.83 2.70
C GLU A 264 3.07 -12.54 2.52
N GLY A 265 1.99 -11.96 3.06
CA GLY A 265 0.63 -12.47 2.88
C GLY A 265 0.19 -12.51 1.43
N VAL A 266 0.42 -11.43 0.68
CA VAL A 266 0.14 -11.37 -0.76
C VAL A 266 0.89 -12.45 -1.52
N TRP A 267 2.17 -12.67 -1.19
CA TRP A 267 2.96 -13.73 -1.83
C TRP A 267 2.46 -15.13 -1.51
N LYS A 268 2.06 -15.39 -0.26
CA LYS A 268 1.44 -16.65 0.14
C LYS A 268 0.11 -16.88 -0.58
N MET A 269 -0.74 -15.84 -0.70
CA MET A 269 -1.99 -15.90 -1.44
C MET A 269 -1.78 -16.15 -2.94
N LEU A 270 -0.75 -15.55 -3.57
CA LEU A 270 -0.38 -15.81 -4.96
C LEU A 270 0.17 -17.23 -5.19
N ASN A 271 0.63 -17.92 -4.15
CA ASN A 271 1.24 -19.24 -4.22
C ASN A 271 0.53 -20.26 -3.33
N GLN A 272 -0.74 -20.03 -3.02
CA GLN A 272 -1.55 -20.96 -2.24
C GLN A 272 -1.67 -22.31 -2.94
N ASP A 273 -1.79 -23.39 -2.15
CA ASP A 273 -2.04 -24.72 -2.64
C ASP A 273 -3.54 -24.92 -2.94
N THR A 274 -3.92 -24.68 -4.17
CA THR A 274 -5.32 -24.78 -4.63
C THR A 274 -5.85 -26.21 -4.64
N VAL A 275 -4.99 -27.23 -4.48
CA VAL A 275 -5.39 -28.64 -4.44
C VAL A 275 -5.85 -29.04 -3.04
N LYS A 276 -5.22 -28.50 -2.00
CA LYS A 276 -5.54 -28.82 -0.59
C LYS A 276 -6.87 -28.25 -0.13
N ALA A 277 -7.32 -27.18 -0.71
CA ALA A 277 -8.42 -26.36 -0.20
C ALA A 277 -9.78 -26.66 -0.85
N ASN A 278 -10.14 -27.84 -1.25
CA ASN A 278 -11.44 -28.20 -1.86
C ASN A 278 -11.93 -27.29 -3.02
N TYR A 279 -11.06 -26.45 -3.56
CA TYR A 279 -11.42 -25.39 -4.50
C TYR A 279 -11.29 -25.78 -5.97
N ASN A 280 -11.25 -27.06 -6.32
CA ASN A 280 -11.16 -27.53 -7.71
C ASN A 280 -10.07 -26.84 -8.56
N GLY A 281 -8.96 -26.43 -7.94
CA GLY A 281 -7.89 -25.70 -8.60
C GLY A 281 -8.10 -24.18 -8.70
N ILE A 282 -9.22 -23.65 -8.18
CA ILE A 282 -9.53 -22.22 -8.16
C ILE A 282 -8.86 -21.56 -6.92
N PRO A 283 -8.11 -20.46 -7.09
CA PRO A 283 -7.53 -19.76 -5.95
C PRO A 283 -8.60 -19.03 -5.13
N ASP A 284 -8.40 -19.00 -3.81
CA ASP A 284 -9.27 -18.28 -2.89
C ASP A 284 -8.72 -16.89 -2.54
N GLU A 285 -9.56 -16.05 -1.96
CA GLU A 285 -9.24 -14.69 -1.54
C GLU A 285 -9.33 -14.57 -0.02
N TYR A 286 -8.54 -13.65 0.55
CA TYR A 286 -8.33 -13.57 1.99
C TYR A 286 -8.38 -12.13 2.49
N VAL A 287 -8.86 -11.99 3.73
CA VAL A 287 -8.70 -10.77 4.53
C VAL A 287 -7.33 -10.79 5.19
N PHE A 288 -6.59 -9.69 5.04
CA PHE A 288 -5.35 -9.41 5.76
C PHE A 288 -5.58 -8.25 6.73
N SER A 289 -5.41 -8.53 8.03
CA SER A 289 -5.65 -7.58 9.12
C SER A 289 -4.85 -7.98 10.37
N SER A 290 -4.66 -7.03 11.30
CA SER A 290 -4.07 -7.34 12.61
C SER A 290 -5.02 -8.10 13.51
N ASN A 291 -6.32 -7.97 13.30
CA ASN A 291 -7.41 -8.32 14.20
C ASN A 291 -7.46 -7.41 15.45
N GLU A 292 -6.92 -6.20 15.36
CA GLU A 292 -6.93 -5.19 16.41
C GLU A 292 -7.34 -3.84 15.80
N THR A 293 -7.91 -2.96 16.61
CA THR A 293 -8.24 -1.61 16.15
C THR A 293 -7.75 -0.56 17.13
N HIS A 294 -7.22 0.52 16.58
CA HIS A 294 -6.76 1.68 17.34
C HIS A 294 -7.34 2.95 16.75
N THR A 295 -7.51 3.97 17.61
CA THR A 295 -7.92 5.30 17.18
C THR A 295 -6.74 6.10 16.65
N ILE A 296 -7.03 7.12 15.84
CA ILE A 296 -6.00 8.08 15.43
C ILE A 296 -5.44 8.81 16.66
N LYS A 297 -6.26 9.04 17.69
CA LYS A 297 -5.86 9.63 18.97
C LYS A 297 -4.77 8.80 19.66
N GLU A 298 -4.97 7.48 19.79
CA GLU A 298 -3.96 6.55 20.32
C GLU A 298 -2.67 6.54 19.51
N PHE A 299 -2.78 6.63 18.17
CA PHE A 299 -1.59 6.70 17.31
C PHE A 299 -0.79 7.99 17.58
N VAL A 300 -1.47 9.14 17.75
CA VAL A 300 -0.83 10.42 18.06
C VAL A 300 -0.09 10.35 19.39
N GLU A 301 -0.77 9.88 20.45
CA GLU A 301 -0.19 9.76 21.78
C GLU A 301 1.07 8.91 21.77
N LEU A 302 0.97 7.71 21.19
CA LEU A 302 2.11 6.79 21.07
C LEU A 302 3.25 7.36 20.21
N ALA A 303 2.94 8.10 19.14
CA ALA A 303 3.96 8.71 18.30
C ALA A 303 4.77 9.80 19.05
N PHE A 304 4.10 10.62 19.88
CA PHE A 304 4.79 11.58 20.73
C PHE A 304 5.56 10.91 21.87
N GLU A 305 5.02 9.85 22.48
CA GLU A 305 5.74 9.06 23.48
C GLU A 305 7.07 8.49 22.93
N CYS A 306 7.10 8.08 21.66
CA CYS A 306 8.32 7.56 21.02
C CYS A 306 9.47 8.59 20.98
N VAL A 307 9.18 9.88 21.12
CA VAL A 307 10.18 10.97 21.21
C VAL A 307 10.23 11.61 22.59
N ASN A 308 9.73 10.91 23.61
CA ASN A 308 9.69 11.35 25.01
C ASN A 308 8.90 12.66 25.25
N ILE A 309 7.89 12.93 24.44
CA ILE A 309 6.94 14.03 24.64
C ILE A 309 5.66 13.44 25.19
N VAL A 310 5.35 13.72 26.45
CA VAL A 310 4.10 13.31 27.10
C VAL A 310 3.21 14.55 27.22
N GLY A 311 2.14 14.58 26.43
CA GLY A 311 1.16 15.65 26.41
C GLY A 311 -0.17 15.23 27.04
N TYR A 312 -1.18 16.08 26.90
CA TYR A 312 -2.53 15.81 27.35
C TYR A 312 -3.55 16.44 26.39
N TRP A 313 -4.70 15.79 26.22
CA TRP A 313 -5.82 16.35 25.48
C TRP A 313 -6.65 17.28 26.37
N GLU A 314 -7.04 18.41 25.79
CA GLU A 314 -8.04 19.28 26.43
C GLU A 314 -9.40 18.55 26.46
N ASN A 315 -10.06 18.63 27.61
CA ASN A 315 -11.40 18.07 27.72
C ASN A 315 -12.43 19.12 27.25
N THR A 316 -13.07 18.85 26.11
CA THR A 316 -14.06 19.75 25.48
C THR A 316 -15.39 19.03 25.27
N ASP A 317 -16.50 19.80 25.18
CA ASP A 317 -17.83 19.23 24.92
C ASP A 317 -17.96 18.74 23.44
N ASP A 318 -17.27 19.39 22.50
CA ASP A 318 -17.23 18.97 21.10
C ASP A 318 -15.83 18.40 20.75
N PRO A 319 -15.74 17.14 20.31
CA PRO A 319 -14.48 16.55 19.88
C PRO A 319 -13.74 17.32 18.77
N LYS A 320 -14.44 18.21 18.05
CA LYS A 320 -13.81 19.06 17.01
C LYS A 320 -13.00 20.21 17.58
N ASP A 321 -13.20 20.54 18.86
CA ASP A 321 -12.48 21.60 19.55
C ASP A 321 -11.30 21.06 20.35
N GLU A 322 -11.11 19.73 20.41
CA GLU A 322 -10.01 19.11 21.15
C GLU A 322 -8.64 19.51 20.60
N LYS A 323 -7.72 19.75 21.54
CA LYS A 323 -6.31 20.05 21.25
C LYS A 323 -5.41 19.19 22.11
N TYR A 324 -4.28 18.80 21.57
CA TYR A 324 -3.23 18.10 22.31
C TYR A 324 -2.15 19.08 22.71
N TYR A 325 -1.93 19.20 24.01
CA TYR A 325 -1.00 20.15 24.62
C TYR A 325 0.21 19.45 25.18
N TYR A 326 1.34 20.16 25.14
CA TYR A 326 2.55 19.81 25.86
C TYR A 326 3.00 21.01 26.72
N LYS A 327 3.36 20.75 27.98
CA LYS A 327 3.93 21.75 28.87
C LYS A 327 5.42 21.49 29.04
N PRO A 328 6.31 22.33 28.44
CA PRO A 328 7.75 22.23 28.68
C PRO A 328 8.09 22.49 30.16
N GLU A 329 9.11 21.82 30.67
CA GLU A 329 9.53 21.97 32.07
C GLU A 329 9.87 23.44 32.45
N ASN A 330 10.37 24.21 31.49
CA ASN A 330 10.82 25.59 31.69
C ASN A 330 9.81 26.63 31.20
N SER A 331 8.54 26.28 31.02
CA SER A 331 7.48 27.17 30.57
C SER A 331 6.19 26.94 31.34
N ASP A 332 5.58 28.05 31.80
CA ASP A 332 4.25 27.99 32.39
C ASP A 332 3.12 27.95 31.36
N VAL A 333 3.44 28.23 30.10
CA VAL A 333 2.48 28.25 29.00
C VAL A 333 2.54 26.94 28.23
N PRO A 334 1.45 26.17 28.15
CA PRO A 334 1.41 24.97 27.34
C PRO A 334 1.44 25.31 25.83
N ILE A 335 2.01 24.42 25.05
CA ILE A 335 2.13 24.52 23.60
C ILE A 335 1.12 23.57 22.97
N ILE A 336 0.38 24.03 21.95
CA ILE A 336 -0.51 23.19 21.17
C ILE A 336 0.35 22.40 20.18
N LEU A 337 0.30 21.06 20.26
CA LEU A 337 1.00 20.17 19.35
C LEU A 337 0.07 19.64 18.25
N VAL A 338 -1.21 19.41 18.57
CA VAL A 338 -2.21 18.93 17.61
C VAL A 338 -3.49 19.72 17.78
N GLU A 339 -4.16 20.02 16.67
CA GLU A 339 -5.51 20.61 16.65
C GLU A 339 -6.38 19.92 15.59
N ILE A 340 -7.70 20.00 15.80
CA ILE A 340 -8.66 19.41 14.89
C ILE A 340 -9.06 20.45 13.84
N ASN A 341 -8.94 20.07 12.56
CA ASN A 341 -9.39 20.89 11.44
C ASN A 341 -10.63 20.25 10.80
N PRO A 342 -11.82 20.91 10.91
CA PRO A 342 -13.06 20.39 10.35
C PRO A 342 -13.02 20.13 8.84
N ASN A 343 -12.15 20.82 8.08
CA ASN A 343 -11.99 20.61 6.64
C ASN A 343 -11.42 19.23 6.28
N PHE A 344 -10.84 18.51 7.24
CA PHE A 344 -10.31 17.15 7.04
C PHE A 344 -11.34 16.05 7.35
N TYR A 345 -12.56 16.41 7.75
CA TYR A 345 -13.64 15.44 7.85
C TYR A 345 -14.13 15.02 6.45
N ARG A 346 -14.26 13.74 6.23
CA ARG A 346 -14.75 13.21 4.94
C ARG A 346 -16.27 13.32 4.86
N PRO A 347 -16.86 13.55 3.67
CA PRO A 347 -18.31 13.61 3.49
C PRO A 347 -19.04 12.32 3.93
N ALA A 348 -18.37 11.17 3.79
CA ALA A 348 -18.87 9.86 4.21
C ALA A 348 -17.73 9.07 4.86
N GLU A 349 -17.52 9.29 6.15
CA GLU A 349 -16.48 8.57 6.90
C GLU A 349 -16.90 7.11 7.12
N VAL A 350 -15.92 6.20 7.01
CA VAL A 350 -16.04 4.84 7.53
C VAL A 350 -15.49 4.87 8.95
N GLU A 351 -16.38 4.77 9.93
CA GLU A 351 -16.00 4.94 11.35
C GLU A 351 -15.15 3.80 11.89
N LEU A 352 -15.43 2.57 11.41
CA LEU A 352 -14.78 1.37 11.91
C LEU A 352 -14.39 0.44 10.76
N LEU A 353 -13.10 0.15 10.65
CA LEU A 353 -12.55 -0.96 9.89
C LEU A 353 -11.85 -1.91 10.86
N TYR A 354 -12.43 -3.10 11.04
CA TYR A 354 -11.95 -4.14 11.97
C TYR A 354 -12.00 -5.50 11.28
N GLY A 355 -10.85 -5.98 10.83
CA GLY A 355 -10.74 -7.19 10.02
C GLY A 355 -10.68 -8.48 10.85
N ASN A 356 -11.08 -9.59 10.20
CA ASN A 356 -10.91 -10.95 10.69
C ASN A 356 -10.03 -11.73 9.70
N SER A 357 -8.75 -11.84 9.99
CA SER A 357 -7.79 -12.56 9.16
C SER A 357 -7.63 -14.06 9.54
N ASN A 358 -8.56 -14.63 10.31
CA ASN A 358 -8.41 -16.01 10.79
C ASN A 358 -8.29 -17.02 9.65
N LYS A 359 -8.98 -16.82 8.53
CA LYS A 359 -8.85 -17.66 7.34
C LYS A 359 -7.42 -17.63 6.79
N ALA A 360 -6.83 -16.43 6.61
CA ALA A 360 -5.44 -16.30 6.16
C ALA A 360 -4.46 -16.93 7.14
N ARG A 361 -4.70 -16.81 8.45
CA ARG A 361 -3.87 -17.43 9.50
C ARG A 361 -3.88 -18.96 9.43
N THR A 362 -5.04 -19.56 9.20
CA THR A 362 -5.21 -21.01 9.21
C THR A 362 -4.84 -21.68 7.88
N GLU A 363 -5.20 -21.08 6.76
CA GLU A 363 -5.03 -21.68 5.43
C GLU A 363 -3.72 -21.31 4.75
N LEU A 364 -3.22 -20.08 4.98
CA LEU A 364 -1.96 -19.60 4.42
C LEU A 364 -0.79 -19.64 5.41
N ASP A 365 -1.04 -20.03 6.67
CA ASP A 365 -0.04 -19.91 7.74
C ASP A 365 0.58 -18.49 7.77
N TRP A 366 -0.29 -17.47 7.69
CA TRP A 366 0.10 -16.07 7.71
C TRP A 366 -0.39 -15.38 8.98
N THR A 367 0.50 -14.66 9.63
CA THR A 367 0.22 -13.81 10.81
C THR A 367 1.01 -12.54 10.72
N PRO A 368 0.45 -11.37 11.07
CA PRO A 368 1.25 -10.15 11.22
C PRO A 368 2.25 -10.35 12.37
N LYS A 369 3.48 -9.90 12.16
CA LYS A 369 4.62 -10.08 13.09
C LYS A 369 4.88 -8.83 13.91
N VAL A 370 4.50 -7.67 13.36
CA VAL A 370 4.77 -6.36 13.93
C VAL A 370 3.51 -5.87 14.64
N SER A 371 3.61 -5.64 15.96
CA SER A 371 2.51 -5.07 16.75
C SER A 371 2.32 -3.58 16.43
N PHE A 372 1.13 -3.03 16.78
CA PHE A 372 0.84 -1.61 16.60
C PHE A 372 1.91 -0.69 17.22
N ASN A 373 2.33 -0.96 18.45
CA ASN A 373 3.37 -0.16 19.12
C ASN A 373 4.72 -0.25 18.40
N ALA A 374 5.09 -1.44 17.92
CA ALA A 374 6.32 -1.63 17.18
C ALA A 374 6.29 -0.91 15.82
N LEU A 375 5.13 -0.90 15.15
CA LEU A 375 4.91 -0.19 13.88
C LEU A 375 5.10 1.32 14.05
N VAL A 376 4.43 1.94 15.02
CA VAL A 376 4.57 3.38 15.28
C VAL A 376 6.02 3.74 15.59
N LYS A 377 6.68 2.97 16.45
CA LYS A 377 8.09 3.16 16.78
C LYS A 377 9.01 2.99 15.56
N LYS A 378 8.76 2.00 14.71
CA LYS A 378 9.50 1.78 13.44
C LYS A 378 9.40 3.00 12.54
N MET A 379 8.20 3.56 12.38
CA MET A 379 7.95 4.73 11.54
C MET A 379 8.62 6.00 12.11
N ILE A 380 8.48 6.26 13.40
CA ILE A 380 9.13 7.41 14.08
C ILE A 380 10.66 7.33 13.98
N ASN A 381 11.24 6.16 14.28
CA ASN A 381 12.70 5.98 14.19
C ASN A 381 13.23 6.21 12.78
N HIS A 382 12.48 5.76 11.77
CA HIS A 382 12.83 6.03 10.38
C HIS A 382 12.83 7.53 10.08
N ASP A 383 11.79 8.25 10.51
CA ASP A 383 11.64 9.67 10.24
C ASP A 383 12.69 10.52 10.98
N LEU A 384 13.11 10.11 12.18
CA LEU A 384 14.22 10.73 12.90
C LEU A 384 15.56 10.60 12.17
N ASN A 385 15.75 9.53 11.39
CA ASN A 385 16.99 9.27 10.66
C ASN A 385 16.97 9.79 9.21
N ASP A 386 15.82 10.24 8.71
CA ASP A 386 15.60 10.71 7.32
C ASP A 386 15.72 12.23 7.19
N ILE A 387 16.38 12.89 8.19
CA ILE A 387 16.60 14.33 8.28
C ILE A 387 17.88 14.74 7.58
#